data_a92e646c4b1f7717ff84cbc715ef0496
#
_entry.id   a92e646c4b1f7717ff84cbc715ef0496
#
_cell.length_a   1.000
_cell.length_b   1.000
_cell.length_c   1.000
_cell.angle_alpha   90.00
_cell.angle_beta   90.00
_cell.angle_gamma   90.00
#
_symmetry.space_group_name_H-M   'P 1'
#
loop_
_entity.id
_entity.type
_entity.pdbx_description
1 polymer ?
#
loop_
_entity_poly.entity_id
_entity_poly.type
_entity_poly.pdbx_seq_one_letter_code
_entity_poly.pdbx_strand_id
1 'polypeptide(L)'
;MRMSQIPNWIFVATIALAMVGCAETRVDYRVHLTEPSDFFLGPEDVLKVTVWKSPDLSGEVTVRPDGTITLPLIGDVPAAGLTANVLAKRISERLTEYVSSPVVTVQVKEVNSYFIYVMGEVVKPGKYPLKSYANVMQGVALSGGFAPFANKNKIKVLRNVSTGAAGHEEKHQIEIPVRYDDVLKGTAVPGNFILLSGDVIVVP
;
A
#
# COMPACT_ATOMS: atom_id res chain seq x y z
N MET A 1 2.83 53.47 59.96
CA MET A 1 2.83 52.09 59.52
C MET A 1 1.84 51.97 58.38
N ARG A 2 2.29 52.02 57.10
CA ARG A 2 1.41 51.96 55.94
C ARG A 2 1.52 50.55 55.35
N MET A 3 0.45 49.76 55.49
CA MET A 3 0.29 48.46 54.79
C MET A 3 -0.02 48.73 53.30
N SER A 4 0.91 48.37 52.43
CA SER A 4 0.70 48.44 51.00
C SER A 4 -0.22 47.28 50.55
N GLN A 5 -1.37 47.63 50.04
CA GLN A 5 -2.31 46.69 49.38
C GLN A 5 -1.71 46.23 48.05
N ILE A 6 -1.47 44.95 47.90
CA ILE A 6 -1.07 44.32 46.62
C ILE A 6 -2.33 44.13 45.79
N PRO A 7 -2.41 44.67 44.58
CA PRO A 7 -3.65 44.52 43.78
C PRO A 7 -3.86 43.10 43.25
N ASN A 8 -5.08 42.61 43.44
CA ASN A 8 -5.59 41.27 43.19
C ASN A 8 -5.56 40.83 41.71
N TRP A 9 -5.09 41.65 40.77
CA TRP A 9 -5.08 41.32 39.34
C TRP A 9 -3.87 40.50 38.91
N ILE A 10 -2.85 40.34 39.73
CA ILE A 10 -1.66 39.55 39.45
C ILE A 10 -1.91 38.04 39.58
N PHE A 11 -2.94 37.63 40.33
CA PHE A 11 -3.31 36.19 40.50
C PHE A 11 -4.13 35.61 39.37
N VAL A 12 -4.70 36.42 38.47
CA VAL A 12 -5.54 35.93 37.34
C VAL A 12 -4.71 35.60 36.09
N ALA A 13 -3.50 36.15 35.99
CA ALA A 13 -2.65 35.97 34.81
C ALA A 13 -1.86 34.64 34.74
N THR A 14 -1.79 33.88 35.85
CA THR A 14 -0.94 32.67 35.97
C THR A 14 -1.68 31.36 35.71
N ILE A 15 -3.00 31.33 35.47
CA ILE A 15 -3.80 30.10 35.26
C ILE A 15 -4.07 29.84 33.78
N ALA A 16 -3.74 30.77 32.87
CA ALA A 16 -4.05 30.67 31.44
C ALA A 16 -3.02 29.88 30.59
N LEU A 17 -1.96 29.32 31.19
CA LEU A 17 -0.84 28.75 30.41
C LEU A 17 -0.67 27.23 30.54
N ALA A 18 -1.71 26.48 30.83
CA ALA A 18 -1.63 24.99 31.00
C ALA A 18 -2.62 24.18 30.17
N MET A 19 -3.08 24.70 29.03
CA MET A 19 -3.82 23.88 28.05
C MET A 19 -3.09 23.87 26.70
N VAL A 20 -1.85 23.37 26.71
CA VAL A 20 -1.29 22.79 25.49
C VAL A 20 -1.87 21.38 25.41
N GLY A 21 -3.09 21.27 24.89
CA GLY A 21 -3.70 20.01 24.55
C GLY A 21 -2.81 19.34 23.51
N CYS A 22 -2.38 18.09 23.80
CA CYS A 22 -1.83 17.20 22.79
C CYS A 22 -2.84 17.15 21.64
N ALA A 23 -2.55 17.82 20.54
CA ALA A 23 -3.25 17.61 19.29
C ALA A 23 -2.85 16.19 18.83
N GLU A 24 -3.67 15.19 19.15
CA GLU A 24 -3.60 13.90 18.47
C GLU A 24 -3.74 14.19 16.98
N THR A 25 -2.67 14.00 16.24
CA THR A 25 -2.67 14.05 14.77
C THR A 25 -3.58 12.92 14.30
N ARG A 26 -4.85 13.24 14.03
CA ARG A 26 -5.79 12.29 13.44
C ARG A 26 -5.29 12.02 12.02
N VAL A 27 -4.72 10.84 11.82
CA VAL A 27 -4.37 10.35 10.48
C VAL A 27 -5.67 10.27 9.67
N ASP A 28 -5.75 10.99 8.55
CA ASP A 28 -6.89 10.88 7.64
C ASP A 28 -6.74 9.60 6.80
N TYR A 29 -7.34 8.52 7.26
CA TYR A 29 -7.30 7.22 6.58
C TYR A 29 -7.97 7.23 5.20
N ARG A 30 -8.85 8.20 4.90
CA ARG A 30 -9.65 8.23 3.67
C ARG A 30 -8.79 8.28 2.42
N VAL A 31 -7.68 9.01 2.47
CA VAL A 31 -6.72 9.12 1.35
C VAL A 31 -6.09 7.75 1.01
N HIS A 32 -5.95 6.87 1.98
CA HIS A 32 -5.32 5.56 1.84
C HIS A 32 -6.30 4.41 1.57
N LEU A 33 -7.61 4.71 1.48
CA LEU A 33 -8.66 3.71 1.27
C LEU A 33 -9.20 3.69 -0.16
N THR A 34 -8.70 4.58 -1.02
CA THR A 34 -9.12 4.66 -2.43
C THR A 34 -8.66 3.42 -3.19
N GLU A 35 -9.55 2.83 -3.97
CA GLU A 35 -9.19 1.73 -4.87
C GLU A 35 -8.14 2.19 -5.88
N PRO A 36 -7.04 1.44 -6.04
CA PRO A 36 -6.08 1.73 -7.11
C PRO A 36 -6.78 1.58 -8.47
N SER A 37 -6.67 2.59 -9.33
CA SER A 37 -7.20 2.52 -10.70
C SER A 37 -6.39 1.61 -11.60
N ASP A 38 -5.12 1.38 -11.25
CA ASP A 38 -4.15 0.67 -12.06
C ASP A 38 -3.37 -0.35 -11.23
N PHE A 39 -3.00 -1.46 -11.88
CA PHE A 39 -2.07 -2.43 -11.32
C PHE A 39 -0.64 -1.98 -11.58
N PHE A 40 0.15 -1.84 -10.52
CA PHE A 40 1.57 -1.51 -10.60
C PHE A 40 2.40 -2.79 -10.47
N LEU A 41 3.32 -2.96 -11.42
CA LEU A 41 4.25 -4.09 -11.44
C LEU A 41 5.18 -4.05 -10.23
N GLY A 42 5.48 -5.22 -9.70
CA GLY A 42 6.40 -5.37 -8.58
C GLY A 42 7.41 -6.51 -8.79
N PRO A 43 8.39 -6.64 -7.90
CA PRO A 43 9.32 -7.77 -7.93
C PRO A 43 8.61 -9.12 -7.93
N GLU A 44 9.20 -10.11 -8.62
CA GLU A 44 8.69 -11.47 -8.80
C GLU A 44 7.50 -11.62 -9.77
N ASP A 45 6.90 -10.52 -10.26
CA ASP A 45 5.86 -10.62 -11.29
C ASP A 45 6.44 -11.20 -12.58
N VAL A 46 5.68 -12.09 -13.22
CA VAL A 46 6.05 -12.68 -14.52
C VAL A 46 5.30 -11.95 -15.62
N LEU A 47 6.06 -11.39 -16.55
CA LEU A 47 5.57 -10.61 -17.67
C LEU A 47 5.82 -11.34 -18.97
N LYS A 48 4.88 -11.25 -19.91
CA LYS A 48 5.10 -11.61 -21.31
C LYS A 48 5.25 -10.34 -22.12
N VAL A 49 6.44 -10.12 -22.62
CA VAL A 49 6.76 -9.02 -23.54
C VAL A 49 6.66 -9.56 -24.96
N THR A 50 5.87 -8.90 -25.80
CA THR A 50 5.70 -9.26 -27.22
C THR A 50 6.06 -8.04 -28.06
N VAL A 51 7.04 -8.21 -28.95
CA VAL A 51 7.42 -7.23 -29.96
C VAL A 51 6.90 -7.72 -31.32
N TRP A 52 5.99 -6.94 -31.92
CA TRP A 52 5.34 -7.32 -33.16
C TRP A 52 6.36 -7.59 -34.27
N LYS A 53 6.21 -8.73 -34.96
CA LYS A 53 7.11 -9.22 -36.02
C LYS A 53 8.56 -9.48 -35.59
N SER A 54 8.86 -9.52 -34.29
CA SER A 54 10.21 -9.76 -33.76
C SER A 54 10.15 -10.82 -32.66
N PRO A 55 10.00 -12.12 -33.00
CA PRO A 55 9.92 -13.19 -32.01
C PRO A 55 11.19 -13.28 -31.15
N ASP A 56 12.36 -12.97 -31.70
CA ASP A 56 13.65 -13.03 -31.03
C ASP A 56 13.78 -11.95 -29.91
N LEU A 57 12.96 -10.91 -29.96
CA LEU A 57 12.85 -9.87 -28.94
C LEU A 57 11.67 -10.05 -28.00
N SER A 58 10.88 -11.13 -28.22
CA SER A 58 9.70 -11.44 -27.45
C SER A 58 9.99 -12.59 -26.50
N GLY A 59 9.40 -12.56 -25.29
CA GLY A 59 9.60 -13.63 -24.32
C GLY A 59 8.91 -13.37 -22.98
N GLU A 60 9.02 -14.35 -22.12
CA GLU A 60 8.60 -14.20 -20.71
C GLU A 60 9.81 -13.74 -19.89
N VAL A 61 9.57 -12.75 -19.03
CA VAL A 61 10.58 -12.17 -18.17
C VAL A 61 10.01 -11.97 -16.78
N THR A 62 10.83 -12.17 -15.77
CA THR A 62 10.45 -11.94 -14.36
C THR A 62 11.03 -10.60 -13.91
N VAL A 63 10.24 -9.83 -13.19
CA VAL A 63 10.73 -8.60 -12.54
C VAL A 63 11.67 -9.01 -11.41
N ARG A 64 12.90 -8.58 -11.51
CA ARG A 64 13.96 -8.89 -10.54
C ARG A 64 13.69 -8.19 -9.20
N PRO A 65 14.36 -8.62 -8.10
CA PRO A 65 14.23 -7.95 -6.79
C PRO A 65 14.64 -6.47 -6.79
N ASP A 66 15.51 -6.05 -7.73
CA ASP A 66 15.90 -4.65 -7.91
C ASP A 66 14.85 -3.82 -8.69
N GLY A 67 13.74 -4.47 -9.10
CA GLY A 67 12.64 -3.82 -9.82
C GLY A 67 12.86 -3.68 -11.33
N THR A 68 13.89 -4.30 -11.89
CA THR A 68 14.19 -4.25 -13.33
C THR A 68 13.77 -5.54 -14.04
N ILE A 69 13.60 -5.46 -15.36
CA ILE A 69 13.56 -6.61 -16.27
C ILE A 69 14.72 -6.52 -17.25
N THR A 70 15.23 -7.67 -17.71
CA THR A 70 16.30 -7.71 -18.71
C THR A 70 15.74 -8.18 -20.05
N LEU A 71 15.97 -7.42 -21.11
CA LEU A 71 15.51 -7.70 -22.47
C LEU A 71 16.69 -7.72 -23.46
N PRO A 72 16.58 -8.52 -24.53
CA PRO A 72 17.58 -8.50 -25.61
C PRO A 72 17.74 -7.09 -26.19
N LEU A 73 18.94 -6.75 -26.63
CA LEU A 73 19.40 -5.50 -27.22
C LEU A 73 19.40 -4.28 -26.27
N ILE A 74 18.37 -4.10 -25.46
CA ILE A 74 18.19 -2.89 -24.62
C ILE A 74 18.62 -3.07 -23.17
N GLY A 75 18.96 -4.32 -22.76
CA GLY A 75 19.46 -4.62 -21.42
C GLY A 75 18.39 -4.40 -20.33
N ASP A 76 18.82 -3.84 -19.21
CA ASP A 76 17.95 -3.65 -18.03
C ASP A 76 17.02 -2.44 -18.18
N VAL A 77 15.73 -2.70 -17.91
CA VAL A 77 14.65 -1.70 -17.98
C VAL A 77 13.92 -1.66 -16.65
N PRO A 78 13.82 -0.51 -15.96
CA PRO A 78 13.01 -0.37 -14.76
C PRO A 78 11.54 -0.68 -15.04
N ALA A 79 10.96 -1.62 -14.27
CA ALA A 79 9.61 -2.11 -14.42
C ALA A 79 8.75 -1.91 -13.16
N ALA A 80 9.33 -2.10 -11.97
CA ALA A 80 8.60 -1.95 -10.71
C ALA A 80 8.05 -0.53 -10.55
N GLY A 81 6.82 -0.43 -10.02
CA GLY A 81 6.10 0.82 -9.85
C GLY A 81 5.51 1.41 -11.15
N LEU A 82 5.64 0.72 -12.28
CA LEU A 82 5.02 1.10 -13.54
C LEU A 82 3.80 0.23 -13.82
N THR A 83 2.87 0.75 -14.64
CA THR A 83 1.83 -0.09 -15.24
C THR A 83 2.38 -0.81 -16.47
N ALA A 84 1.74 -1.92 -16.89
CA ALA A 84 2.13 -2.66 -18.07
C ALA A 84 2.18 -1.78 -19.34
N ASN A 85 1.25 -0.82 -19.46
CA ASN A 85 1.19 0.10 -20.60
C ASN A 85 2.36 1.09 -20.61
N VAL A 86 2.71 1.63 -19.44
CA VAL A 86 3.87 2.56 -19.32
C VAL A 86 5.18 1.81 -19.60
N LEU A 87 5.29 0.58 -19.11
CA LEU A 87 6.46 -0.26 -19.39
C LEU A 87 6.57 -0.59 -20.89
N ALA A 88 5.46 -0.96 -21.56
CA ALA A 88 5.43 -1.22 -22.99
C ALA A 88 5.93 -0.02 -23.81
N LYS A 89 5.46 1.19 -23.44
CA LYS A 89 5.91 2.43 -24.08
C LYS A 89 7.41 2.66 -23.89
N ARG A 90 7.92 2.49 -22.67
CA ARG A 90 9.35 2.64 -22.34
C ARG A 90 10.23 1.65 -23.11
N ILE A 91 9.79 0.39 -23.25
CA ILE A 91 10.49 -0.63 -24.03
C ILE A 91 10.48 -0.23 -25.52
N SER A 92 9.33 0.19 -26.04
CA SER A 92 9.20 0.64 -27.43
C SER A 92 10.15 1.79 -27.73
N GLU A 93 10.22 2.82 -26.88
CA GLU A 93 11.12 3.96 -27.03
C GLU A 93 12.60 3.54 -27.11
N ARG A 94 13.03 2.60 -26.24
CA ARG A 94 14.42 2.11 -26.27
C ARG A 94 14.73 1.24 -27.49
N LEU A 95 13.74 0.47 -27.96
CA LEU A 95 13.93 -0.39 -29.14
C LEU A 95 14.01 0.39 -30.46
N THR A 96 13.64 1.67 -30.50
CA THR A 96 13.72 2.48 -31.74
C THR A 96 15.11 2.59 -32.30
N GLU A 97 16.17 2.41 -31.50
CA GLU A 97 17.55 2.40 -31.92
C GLU A 97 17.88 1.15 -32.75
N TYR A 98 17.14 0.06 -32.60
CA TYR A 98 17.43 -1.24 -33.19
C TYR A 98 16.36 -1.71 -34.19
N VAL A 99 15.13 -1.24 -34.00
CA VAL A 99 13.96 -1.69 -34.78
C VAL A 99 13.18 -0.47 -35.26
N SER A 100 12.81 -0.44 -36.53
CA SER A 100 11.96 0.63 -37.07
C SER A 100 10.51 0.46 -36.57
N SER A 101 9.98 1.48 -35.89
CA SER A 101 8.62 1.55 -35.40
C SER A 101 8.18 0.31 -34.57
N PRO A 102 8.87 -0.04 -33.47
CA PRO A 102 8.56 -1.22 -32.70
C PRO A 102 7.21 -1.08 -32.00
N VAL A 103 6.33 -2.09 -32.17
CA VAL A 103 5.06 -2.18 -31.45
C VAL A 103 5.23 -3.22 -30.35
N VAL A 104 5.17 -2.77 -29.10
CA VAL A 104 5.40 -3.58 -27.91
C VAL A 104 4.12 -3.74 -27.10
N THR A 105 3.85 -4.97 -26.66
CA THR A 105 2.77 -5.31 -25.72
C THR A 105 3.38 -5.99 -24.51
N VAL A 106 2.98 -5.55 -23.32
CA VAL A 106 3.35 -6.19 -22.06
C VAL A 106 2.08 -6.75 -21.41
N GLN A 107 2.09 -8.04 -21.11
CA GLN A 107 1.01 -8.74 -20.41
C GLN A 107 1.55 -9.28 -19.08
N VAL A 108 0.80 -9.11 -18.00
CA VAL A 108 1.11 -9.77 -16.71
C VAL A 108 0.59 -11.21 -16.79
N LYS A 109 1.50 -12.18 -16.70
CA LYS A 109 1.19 -13.61 -16.71
C LYS A 109 0.92 -14.13 -15.31
N GLU A 110 1.75 -13.72 -14.36
CA GLU A 110 1.63 -14.07 -12.95
C GLU A 110 1.84 -12.85 -12.07
N VAL A 111 0.93 -12.65 -11.14
CA VAL A 111 0.99 -11.62 -10.11
C VAL A 111 1.57 -12.26 -8.85
N ASN A 112 2.83 -12.00 -8.54
CA ASN A 112 3.52 -12.53 -7.37
C ASN A 112 3.91 -11.41 -6.38
N SER A 113 3.94 -10.16 -6.85
CA SER A 113 4.25 -8.98 -6.04
C SER A 113 3.10 -8.53 -5.15
N TYR A 114 1.89 -9.04 -5.37
CA TYR A 114 0.71 -8.64 -4.61
C TYR A 114 0.35 -9.69 -3.56
N PHE A 115 0.61 -9.38 -2.31
CA PHE A 115 0.39 -10.29 -1.17
C PHE A 115 0.06 -9.50 0.10
N ILE A 116 -0.55 -10.21 1.06
CA ILE A 116 -0.83 -9.70 2.40
C ILE A 116 -0.29 -10.66 3.46
N TYR A 117 -0.12 -10.16 4.66
CA TYR A 117 0.13 -10.98 5.83
C TYR A 117 -1.12 -10.97 6.72
N VAL A 118 -1.46 -12.14 7.26
CA VAL A 118 -2.55 -12.27 8.26
C VAL A 118 -1.95 -12.94 9.49
N MET A 119 -2.14 -12.33 10.65
CA MET A 119 -1.60 -12.82 11.92
C MET A 119 -2.57 -12.62 13.09
N GLY A 120 -2.28 -13.30 14.19
CA GLY A 120 -3.09 -13.29 15.40
C GLY A 120 -4.16 -14.40 15.42
N GLU A 121 -5.32 -14.14 15.99
CA GLU A 121 -6.39 -15.10 16.22
C GLU A 121 -7.20 -15.40 14.94
N VAL A 122 -6.53 -16.04 13.97
CA VAL A 122 -7.10 -16.60 12.73
C VAL A 122 -6.76 -18.08 12.62
N VAL A 123 -7.51 -18.83 11.81
CA VAL A 123 -7.33 -20.29 11.71
C VAL A 123 -5.94 -20.65 11.17
N LYS A 124 -5.45 -19.91 10.16
CA LYS A 124 -4.14 -20.13 9.53
C LYS A 124 -3.42 -18.80 9.36
N PRO A 125 -2.60 -18.34 10.32
CA PRO A 125 -1.75 -17.18 10.12
C PRO A 125 -0.70 -17.43 9.03
N GLY A 126 -0.37 -16.40 8.23
CA GLY A 126 0.65 -16.55 7.18
C GLY A 126 0.66 -15.43 6.12
N LYS A 127 1.49 -15.61 5.10
CA LYS A 127 1.55 -14.80 3.88
C LYS A 127 0.56 -15.36 2.85
N TYR A 128 -0.27 -14.51 2.27
CA TYR A 128 -1.29 -14.86 1.30
C TYR A 128 -1.10 -14.08 0.00
N PRO A 129 -0.76 -14.74 -1.11
CA PRO A 129 -0.70 -14.09 -2.42
C PRO A 129 -2.11 -13.73 -2.87
N LEU A 130 -2.26 -12.54 -3.44
CA LEU A 130 -3.51 -12.06 -4.01
C LEU A 130 -3.35 -11.93 -5.52
N LYS A 131 -4.30 -12.50 -6.29
CA LYS A 131 -4.31 -12.40 -7.76
C LYS A 131 -5.21 -11.27 -8.27
N SER A 132 -5.98 -10.68 -7.38
CA SER A 132 -6.88 -9.55 -7.62
C SER A 132 -7.02 -8.74 -6.35
N TYR A 133 -7.59 -7.55 -6.45
CA TYR A 133 -7.90 -6.75 -5.27
C TYR A 133 -8.81 -7.52 -4.32
N ALA A 134 -8.47 -7.48 -3.05
CA ALA A 134 -9.22 -8.10 -1.97
C ALA A 134 -9.46 -7.08 -0.86
N ASN A 135 -10.60 -7.17 -0.21
CA ASN A 135 -10.89 -6.36 0.97
C ASN A 135 -10.45 -7.07 2.27
N VAL A 136 -10.54 -6.35 3.39
CA VAL A 136 -10.08 -6.86 4.70
C VAL A 136 -10.78 -8.17 5.07
N MET A 137 -12.11 -8.28 4.86
CA MET A 137 -12.84 -9.51 5.21
C MET A 137 -12.47 -10.67 4.29
N GLN A 138 -12.19 -10.42 3.02
CA GLN A 138 -11.66 -11.43 2.10
C GLN A 138 -10.27 -11.90 2.54
N GLY A 139 -9.41 -10.99 2.99
CA GLY A 139 -8.10 -11.32 3.56
C GLY A 139 -8.22 -12.24 4.78
N VAL A 140 -9.13 -11.95 5.70
CA VAL A 140 -9.41 -12.82 6.85
C VAL A 140 -10.00 -14.16 6.39
N ALA A 141 -10.88 -14.18 5.39
CA ALA A 141 -11.45 -15.42 4.87
C ALA A 141 -10.38 -16.33 4.23
N LEU A 142 -9.38 -15.78 3.55
CA LEU A 142 -8.24 -16.53 3.00
C LEU A 142 -7.44 -17.26 4.09
N SER A 143 -7.36 -16.70 5.28
CA SER A 143 -6.72 -17.35 6.45
C SER A 143 -7.59 -18.39 7.15
N GLY A 144 -8.75 -18.75 6.56
CA GLY A 144 -9.70 -19.72 7.12
C GLY A 144 -10.69 -19.10 8.11
N GLY A 145 -10.70 -17.75 8.21
CA GLY A 145 -11.58 -17.02 9.11
C GLY A 145 -11.02 -16.82 10.51
N PHE A 146 -11.88 -16.36 11.39
CA PHE A 146 -11.53 -16.04 12.79
C PHE A 146 -11.39 -17.32 13.64
N ALA A 147 -10.38 -17.35 14.50
CA ALA A 147 -10.28 -18.33 15.56
C ALA A 147 -11.36 -18.15 16.64
N PRO A 148 -11.62 -19.16 17.49
CA PRO A 148 -12.69 -19.11 18.49
C PRO A 148 -12.60 -17.92 19.48
N PHE A 149 -11.40 -17.46 19.80
CA PHE A 149 -11.17 -16.39 20.78
C PHE A 149 -10.87 -15.03 20.14
N ALA A 150 -11.00 -14.90 18.81
CA ALA A 150 -10.70 -13.69 18.08
C ALA A 150 -11.57 -12.50 18.52
N ASN A 151 -10.93 -11.36 18.78
CA ASN A 151 -11.63 -10.11 19.03
C ASN A 151 -11.94 -9.40 17.70
N LYS A 152 -13.05 -9.80 17.08
CA LYS A 152 -13.46 -9.36 15.73
C LYS A 152 -13.67 -7.85 15.60
N ASN A 153 -13.87 -7.13 16.72
CA ASN A 153 -14.09 -5.69 16.73
C ASN A 153 -12.82 -4.86 17.03
N LYS A 154 -11.66 -5.53 17.11
CA LYS A 154 -10.35 -4.88 17.31
C LYS A 154 -9.34 -5.25 16.25
N ILE A 155 -9.80 -5.61 15.06
CA ILE A 155 -8.92 -5.90 13.92
C ILE A 155 -8.16 -4.62 13.55
N LYS A 156 -6.89 -4.76 13.18
CA LYS A 156 -6.03 -3.69 12.74
C LYS A 156 -5.39 -4.06 11.41
N VAL A 157 -5.33 -3.13 10.48
CA VAL A 157 -4.52 -3.26 9.28
C VAL A 157 -3.32 -2.32 9.40
N LEU A 158 -2.13 -2.88 9.38
CA LEU A 158 -0.88 -2.12 9.36
C LEU A 158 -0.48 -1.92 7.91
N ARG A 159 -0.38 -0.68 7.48
CA ARG A 159 -0.03 -0.30 6.11
C ARG A 159 1.20 0.59 6.12
N ASN A 160 2.18 0.25 5.29
CA ASN A 160 3.32 1.11 5.06
C ASN A 160 2.94 2.17 4.04
N VAL A 161 3.09 3.44 4.39
CA VAL A 161 2.86 4.57 3.50
C VAL A 161 4.14 5.37 3.35
N SER A 162 4.40 5.85 2.13
CA SER A 162 5.50 6.77 1.86
C SER A 162 4.91 8.17 1.78
N THR A 163 5.39 9.07 2.62
CA THR A 163 5.08 10.50 2.56
C THR A 163 6.37 11.26 2.27
N GLY A 164 6.31 12.19 1.31
CA GLY A 164 7.45 13.05 0.98
C GLY A 164 7.46 13.43 -0.50
N ALA A 165 8.12 14.55 -0.81
CA ALA A 165 8.44 14.93 -2.19
C ALA A 165 9.61 14.08 -2.70
N ALA A 166 9.72 13.93 -4.02
CA ALA A 166 10.77 13.16 -4.69
C ALA A 166 12.17 13.48 -4.12
N GLY A 167 12.78 12.48 -3.46
CA GLY A 167 14.12 12.61 -2.86
C GLY A 167 14.18 12.46 -1.34
N HIS A 168 13.06 12.56 -0.62
CA HIS A 168 12.96 12.30 0.83
C HIS A 168 11.68 11.53 1.13
N GLU A 169 11.64 10.25 0.75
CA GLU A 169 10.54 9.36 1.13
C GLU A 169 10.71 8.90 2.57
N GLU A 170 9.96 9.49 3.50
CA GLU A 170 9.79 8.91 4.83
C GLU A 170 8.74 7.81 4.76
N LYS A 171 9.18 6.59 5.01
CA LYS A 171 8.29 5.43 5.17
C LYS A 171 7.81 5.39 6.61
N HIS A 172 6.53 5.50 6.82
CA HIS A 172 5.93 5.28 8.13
C HIS A 172 4.79 4.27 8.03
N GLN A 173 4.53 3.61 9.13
CA GLN A 173 3.44 2.64 9.23
C GLN A 173 2.22 3.31 9.85
N ILE A 174 1.09 3.19 9.19
CA ILE A 174 -0.21 3.60 9.73
C ILE A 174 -0.98 2.38 10.22
N GLU A 175 -1.75 2.57 11.29
CA GLU A 175 -2.65 1.57 11.85
C GLU A 175 -4.10 1.96 11.48
N ILE A 176 -4.79 1.10 10.74
CA ILE A 176 -6.17 1.32 10.32
C ILE A 176 -7.07 0.36 11.11
N PRO A 177 -7.88 0.86 12.04
CA PRO A 177 -8.77 0.01 12.83
C PRO A 177 -9.96 -0.47 11.99
N VAL A 178 -10.33 -1.75 12.16
CA VAL A 178 -11.49 -2.35 11.48
C VAL A 178 -12.35 -3.08 12.52
N ARG A 179 -13.65 -2.78 12.52
CA ARG A 179 -14.62 -3.41 13.41
C ARG A 179 -15.59 -4.26 12.60
N TYR A 180 -15.62 -5.55 12.89
CA TYR A 180 -16.42 -6.51 12.15
C TYR A 180 -17.91 -6.16 12.16
N ASP A 181 -18.46 -5.77 13.32
CA ASP A 181 -19.88 -5.42 13.45
C ASP A 181 -20.26 -4.21 12.59
N ASP A 182 -19.35 -3.24 12.47
CA ASP A 182 -19.58 -2.03 11.66
C ASP A 182 -19.51 -2.36 10.16
N VAL A 183 -18.63 -3.30 9.78
CA VAL A 183 -18.58 -3.82 8.40
C VAL A 183 -19.88 -4.51 8.04
N LEU A 184 -20.43 -5.36 8.92
CA LEU A 184 -21.71 -6.04 8.70
C LEU A 184 -22.89 -5.07 8.56
N LYS A 185 -22.87 -3.97 9.32
CA LYS A 185 -23.91 -2.93 9.26
C LYS A 185 -23.78 -1.99 8.07
N GLY A 186 -22.66 -2.04 7.35
CA GLY A 186 -22.34 -1.10 6.26
C GLY A 186 -22.12 0.34 6.71
N THR A 187 -21.89 0.57 8.01
CA THR A 187 -21.75 1.91 8.62
C THR A 187 -20.32 2.33 8.87
N ALA A 188 -19.35 1.46 8.57
CA ALA A 188 -17.96 1.65 8.97
C ALA A 188 -17.20 2.66 8.09
N VAL A 189 -16.51 3.59 8.74
CA VAL A 189 -15.42 4.37 8.16
C VAL A 189 -14.27 4.37 9.18
N PRO A 190 -13.11 3.76 8.87
CA PRO A 190 -12.81 2.93 7.72
C PRO A 190 -13.53 1.58 7.79
N GLY A 191 -14.14 1.19 6.67
CA GLY A 191 -14.91 -0.06 6.58
C GLY A 191 -14.10 -1.23 6.04
N ASN A 192 -14.77 -2.00 5.19
CA ASN A 192 -14.17 -3.13 4.49
C ASN A 192 -13.45 -2.64 3.21
N PHE A 193 -12.33 -1.94 3.37
CA PHE A 193 -11.55 -1.32 2.30
C PHE A 193 -10.65 -2.33 1.56
N ILE A 194 -10.15 -1.92 0.40
CA ILE A 194 -9.21 -2.71 -0.40
C ILE A 194 -7.83 -2.74 0.25
N LEU A 195 -7.29 -3.94 0.36
CA LEU A 195 -5.93 -4.18 0.83
C LEU A 195 -4.93 -3.83 -0.25
N LEU A 196 -3.77 -3.34 0.14
CA LEU A 196 -2.63 -3.10 -0.72
C LEU A 196 -1.55 -4.17 -0.48
N SER A 197 -0.64 -4.32 -1.44
CA SER A 197 0.48 -5.24 -1.27
C SER A 197 1.33 -4.86 -0.06
N GLY A 198 1.66 -5.88 0.77
CA GLY A 198 2.41 -5.68 1.99
C GLY A 198 1.59 -5.30 3.22
N ASP A 199 0.26 -5.15 3.10
CA ASP A 199 -0.60 -4.93 4.26
C ASP A 199 -0.54 -6.11 5.23
N VAL A 200 -0.59 -5.80 6.53
CA VAL A 200 -0.61 -6.79 7.60
C VAL A 200 -1.93 -6.71 8.35
N ILE A 201 -2.75 -7.73 8.26
CA ILE A 201 -3.99 -7.86 9.05
C ILE A 201 -3.64 -8.50 10.39
N VAL A 202 -3.93 -7.79 11.48
CA VAL A 202 -3.73 -8.28 12.84
C VAL A 202 -5.10 -8.48 13.50
N VAL A 203 -5.38 -9.71 13.90
CA VAL A 203 -6.62 -10.09 14.62
C VAL A 203 -6.23 -10.43 16.05
N PRO A 204 -6.52 -9.60 17.03
CA PRO A 204 -6.20 -9.86 18.44
C PRO A 204 -7.15 -10.82 19.10
#